data_385a280f84ae718a818ce08b137b1430
#
_entry.id   385a280f84ae718a818ce08b137b1430
#
_cell.length_a   1.000
_cell.length_b   1.000
_cell.length_c   1.000
_cell.angle_alpha   90.00
_cell.angle_beta   90.00
_cell.angle_gamma   90.00
#
_symmetry.space_group_name_H-M   'P 1'
#
loop_
_entity.id
_entity.type
_entity.pdbx_description
1 polymer ?
#
loop_
_entity_poly.entity_id
_entity_poly.type
_entity_poly.pdbx_seq_one_letter_code
_entity_poly.pdbx_strand_id
1 'polypeptide(L)'
;LVEQRAGGDYALGLGLVRLASAVTIRPDFSQVAQLLCDRVAEDTGLTANVAILDDGHAVNVSQTVGAGILAARHYVGLRTPGHATSSGKMLLAHAPEAAARLREADLPAFTPATITSADRLTVELERVAARGWAASNEEWEEHTTAVAVPLRLPGGDAEAALTVTGPTHSLPPDSFAQTASRLTELAAATGRWH
;
A
#
# COMPACT_ATOMS: atom_id res chain seq x y z
N LEU A 1 -12.30 15.98 20.06
CA LEU A 1 -12.06 14.93 19.04
C LEU A 1 -13.36 14.40 18.47
N VAL A 2 -14.38 14.32 19.30
CA VAL A 2 -15.73 13.89 18.95
C VAL A 2 -16.69 15.01 19.31
N GLU A 3 -17.62 15.33 18.44
CA GLU A 3 -18.65 16.34 18.62
C GLU A 3 -20.04 15.67 18.62
N GLN A 4 -20.89 16.05 19.56
CA GLN A 4 -22.26 15.57 19.60
C GLN A 4 -23.14 16.44 18.71
N ARG A 5 -23.86 15.85 17.77
CA ARG A 5 -24.82 16.54 16.92
C ARG A 5 -26.18 16.72 17.62
N ALA A 6 -26.98 17.64 17.13
CA ALA A 6 -28.28 18.02 17.70
C ALA A 6 -29.30 16.84 17.81
N GLY A 7 -29.08 15.72 17.11
CA GLY A 7 -29.88 14.49 17.19
C GLY A 7 -29.37 13.43 18.18
N GLY A 8 -28.33 13.73 18.97
CA GLY A 8 -27.71 12.76 19.88
C GLY A 8 -26.60 11.90 19.27
N ASP A 9 -26.42 11.94 17.97
CA ASP A 9 -25.35 11.23 17.25
C ASP A 9 -23.98 11.91 17.49
N TYR A 10 -22.92 11.12 17.38
CA TYR A 10 -21.55 11.59 17.48
C TYR A 10 -20.88 11.68 16.12
N ALA A 11 -20.11 12.75 15.88
CA ALA A 11 -19.29 12.92 14.70
C ALA A 11 -17.83 13.19 15.10
N LEU A 12 -16.91 12.91 14.17
CA LEU A 12 -15.51 13.29 14.33
C LEU A 12 -15.40 14.82 14.23
N GLY A 13 -14.84 15.44 15.25
CA GLY A 13 -14.67 16.90 15.31
C GLY A 13 -13.32 17.35 14.75
N LEU A 14 -13.22 18.68 14.48
CA LEU A 14 -12.02 19.33 13.93
C LEU A 14 -10.74 19.10 14.77
N GLY A 15 -10.86 18.72 16.04
CA GLY A 15 -9.72 18.35 16.88
C GLY A 15 -8.90 17.17 16.33
N LEU A 16 -9.52 16.29 15.51
CA LEU A 16 -8.81 15.22 14.82
C LEU A 16 -7.90 15.73 13.69
N VAL A 17 -8.34 16.78 12.98
CA VAL A 17 -7.52 17.41 11.93
C VAL A 17 -6.24 18.02 12.55
N ARG A 18 -6.37 18.63 13.74
CA ARG A 18 -5.22 19.18 14.49
C ARG A 18 -4.25 18.07 14.94
N LEU A 19 -4.76 16.92 15.36
CA LEU A 19 -3.92 15.77 15.72
C LEU A 19 -3.26 15.15 14.48
N ALA A 20 -4.02 15.00 13.41
CA ALA A 20 -3.50 14.47 12.14
C ALA A 20 -2.39 15.35 11.56
N SER A 21 -2.49 16.68 11.71
CA SER A 21 -1.45 17.62 11.26
C SER A 21 -0.16 17.55 12.10
N ALA A 22 -0.22 16.98 13.31
CA ALA A 22 0.95 16.74 14.15
C ALA A 22 1.62 15.37 13.87
N VAL A 23 0.97 14.51 13.09
CA VAL A 23 1.61 13.26 12.61
C VAL A 23 2.71 13.66 11.64
N THR A 24 3.93 13.17 11.90
CA THR A 24 5.16 13.54 11.19
C THR A 24 5.25 12.96 9.75
N ILE A 25 4.12 12.72 9.09
CA ILE A 25 4.10 12.62 7.64
C ILE A 25 4.27 14.06 7.15
N ARG A 26 5.45 14.37 6.62
CA ARG A 26 5.75 15.73 6.13
C ARG A 26 4.63 16.17 5.18
N PRO A 27 4.11 17.40 5.26
CA PRO A 27 3.08 17.88 4.33
C PRO A 27 3.46 17.66 2.87
N ASP A 28 4.73 17.82 2.54
CA ASP A 28 5.28 17.59 1.21
C ASP A 28 5.12 16.14 0.74
N PHE A 29 5.23 15.16 1.66
CA PHE A 29 5.07 13.75 1.32
C PHE A 29 3.63 13.43 0.89
N SER A 30 2.63 13.89 1.63
CA SER A 30 1.22 13.62 1.30
C SER A 30 0.85 14.23 -0.06
N GLN A 31 1.35 15.42 -0.38
CA GLN A 31 1.12 16.06 -1.68
C GLN A 31 1.79 15.29 -2.81
N VAL A 32 3.05 14.91 -2.64
CA VAL A 32 3.78 14.16 -3.67
C VAL A 32 3.20 12.75 -3.82
N ALA A 33 2.81 12.09 -2.73
CA ALA A 33 2.14 10.78 -2.77
C ALA A 33 0.82 10.86 -3.54
N GLN A 34 0.04 11.93 -3.35
CA GLN A 34 -1.22 12.13 -4.08
C GLN A 34 -0.96 12.37 -5.58
N LEU A 35 -0.04 13.28 -5.93
CA LEU A 35 0.33 13.54 -7.32
C LEU A 35 0.83 12.27 -8.03
N LEU A 36 1.56 11.43 -7.31
CA LEU A 36 2.04 10.16 -7.85
C LEU A 36 0.89 9.18 -8.08
N CYS A 37 -0.05 9.06 -7.12
CA CYS A 37 -1.25 8.25 -7.29
C CYS A 37 -2.08 8.71 -8.51
N ASP A 38 -2.27 10.04 -8.66
CA ASP A 38 -3.04 10.61 -9.78
C ASP A 38 -2.41 10.22 -11.11
N ARG A 39 -1.10 10.43 -11.24
CA ARG A 39 -0.34 10.11 -12.45
C ARG A 39 -0.35 8.61 -12.79
N VAL A 40 -0.19 7.77 -11.77
CA VAL A 40 -0.19 6.31 -11.96
C VAL A 40 -1.59 5.80 -12.31
N ALA A 41 -2.63 6.32 -11.69
CA ALA A 41 -4.01 5.95 -12.01
C ALA A 41 -4.41 6.40 -13.43
N GLU A 42 -3.97 7.58 -13.86
CA GLU A 42 -4.15 8.08 -15.23
C GLU A 42 -3.45 7.20 -16.27
N ASP A 43 -2.19 6.82 -16.00
CA ASP A 43 -1.37 6.01 -16.91
C ASP A 43 -1.87 4.56 -17.02
N THR A 44 -2.29 3.96 -15.92
CA THR A 44 -2.61 2.53 -15.86
C THR A 44 -4.09 2.22 -15.96
N GLY A 45 -4.97 3.19 -15.68
CA GLY A 45 -6.40 2.98 -15.52
C GLY A 45 -6.78 2.19 -14.26
N LEU A 46 -5.79 1.81 -13.42
CA LEU A 46 -5.97 1.02 -12.19
C LEU A 46 -5.99 1.93 -10.96
N THR A 47 -6.46 1.41 -9.82
CA THR A 47 -6.39 2.14 -8.56
C THR A 47 -4.95 2.20 -8.07
N ALA A 48 -4.42 3.40 -7.88
CA ALA A 48 -3.09 3.65 -7.33
C ALA A 48 -3.17 4.02 -5.85
N ASN A 49 -2.24 3.50 -5.05
CA ASN A 49 -2.14 3.78 -3.61
C ASN A 49 -0.68 4.00 -3.23
N VAL A 50 -0.47 4.85 -2.22
CA VAL A 50 0.79 4.92 -1.47
C VAL A 50 0.51 4.47 -0.04
N ALA A 51 1.35 3.56 0.47
CA ALA A 51 1.24 3.01 1.81
C ALA A 51 2.56 3.11 2.56
N ILE A 52 2.47 3.22 3.90
CA ILE A 52 3.57 3.15 4.85
C ILE A 52 3.40 1.94 5.77
N LEU A 53 4.50 1.50 6.40
CA LEU A 53 4.46 0.40 7.35
C LEU A 53 4.09 0.92 8.76
N ASP A 54 3.11 0.27 9.37
CA ASP A 54 2.75 0.48 10.78
C ASP A 54 2.48 -0.88 11.44
N ASP A 55 3.35 -1.27 12.35
CA ASP A 55 3.24 -2.50 13.15
C ASP A 55 2.85 -3.74 12.33
N GLY A 56 3.63 -4.04 11.29
CA GLY A 56 3.41 -5.20 10.41
C GLY A 56 2.24 -5.09 9.43
N HIS A 57 1.55 -3.95 9.39
CA HIS A 57 0.46 -3.65 8.46
C HIS A 57 0.88 -2.57 7.47
N ALA A 58 0.34 -2.60 6.27
CA ALA A 58 0.43 -1.47 5.37
C ALA A 58 -0.75 -0.52 5.62
N VAL A 59 -0.45 0.75 5.88
CA VAL A 59 -1.45 1.82 6.06
C VAL A 59 -1.44 2.70 4.82
N ASN A 60 -2.55 2.76 4.11
CA ASN A 60 -2.67 3.58 2.92
C ASN A 60 -2.81 5.06 3.30
N VAL A 61 -1.95 5.91 2.76
CA VAL A 61 -1.90 7.35 3.05
C VAL A 61 -2.39 8.21 1.88
N SER A 62 -2.38 7.67 0.67
CA SER A 62 -2.93 8.30 -0.55
C SER A 62 -3.55 7.27 -1.45
N GLN A 63 -4.56 7.68 -2.23
CA GLN A 63 -5.24 6.84 -3.21
C GLN A 63 -5.81 7.69 -4.34
N THR A 64 -5.71 7.17 -5.56
CA THR A 64 -6.50 7.62 -6.71
C THR A 64 -7.12 6.43 -7.39
N VAL A 65 -8.44 6.48 -7.59
CA VAL A 65 -9.21 5.42 -8.25
C VAL A 65 -9.06 5.55 -9.75
N GLY A 66 -8.68 4.46 -10.41
CA GLY A 66 -8.58 4.43 -11.87
C GLY A 66 -9.94 4.51 -12.56
N ALA A 67 -9.98 5.13 -13.73
CA ALA A 67 -11.21 5.40 -14.48
C ALA A 67 -11.99 4.13 -14.93
N GLY A 68 -11.31 2.98 -14.98
CA GLY A 68 -11.91 1.69 -15.35
C GLY A 68 -12.63 0.93 -14.23
N ILE A 69 -12.66 1.47 -12.99
CA ILE A 69 -13.16 0.75 -11.82
C ILE A 69 -14.44 1.37 -11.32
N LEU A 70 -15.57 0.67 -11.49
CA LEU A 70 -16.91 1.12 -11.11
C LEU A 70 -17.17 1.17 -9.60
N ALA A 71 -16.43 0.41 -8.78
CA ALA A 71 -16.58 0.33 -7.34
C ALA A 71 -15.24 0.09 -6.66
N ALA A 72 -14.43 1.15 -6.53
CA ALA A 72 -13.21 1.04 -5.76
C ALA A 72 -13.49 1.21 -4.28
N ARG A 73 -12.94 0.30 -3.49
CA ARG A 73 -12.89 0.45 -2.04
C ARG A 73 -12.00 1.64 -1.69
N HIS A 74 -12.41 2.43 -0.71
CA HIS A 74 -11.58 3.50 -0.18
C HIS A 74 -10.58 2.90 0.81
N TYR A 75 -9.29 2.97 0.48
CA TYR A 75 -8.23 2.37 1.29
C TYR A 75 -7.50 3.36 2.19
N VAL A 76 -7.63 4.68 1.97
CA VAL A 76 -6.91 5.68 2.78
C VAL A 76 -7.30 5.56 4.25
N GLY A 77 -6.29 5.45 5.12
CA GLY A 77 -6.44 5.18 6.54
C GLY A 77 -6.70 3.72 6.91
N LEU A 78 -6.93 2.84 5.92
CA LEU A 78 -7.14 1.42 6.17
C LEU A 78 -5.80 0.73 6.43
N ARG A 79 -5.76 -0.05 7.52
CA ARG A 79 -4.67 -0.99 7.81
C ARG A 79 -4.93 -2.30 7.08
N THR A 80 -4.01 -2.69 6.22
CA THR A 80 -4.10 -3.93 5.44
C THR A 80 -3.02 -4.92 5.87
N PRO A 81 -3.30 -6.24 5.85
CA PRO A 81 -2.37 -7.24 6.37
C PRO A 81 -1.07 -7.27 5.57
N GLY A 82 0.07 -7.19 6.28
CA GLY A 82 1.39 -7.12 5.66
C GLY A 82 1.75 -8.36 4.84
N HIS A 83 1.33 -9.54 5.27
CA HIS A 83 1.65 -10.81 4.60
C HIS A 83 0.79 -11.10 3.36
N ALA A 84 -0.39 -10.48 3.24
CA ALA A 84 -1.37 -10.79 2.19
C ALA A 84 -1.51 -9.70 1.12
N THR A 85 -0.81 -8.55 1.27
CA THR A 85 -0.89 -7.43 0.32
C THR A 85 0.46 -7.15 -0.33
N SER A 86 0.44 -6.63 -1.57
CA SER A 86 1.68 -6.27 -2.27
C SER A 86 2.44 -5.15 -1.57
N SER A 87 1.74 -4.10 -1.13
CA SER A 87 2.34 -3.01 -0.33
C SER A 87 2.94 -3.53 0.98
N GLY A 88 2.22 -4.41 1.69
CA GLY A 88 2.71 -5.00 2.93
C GLY A 88 3.96 -5.84 2.73
N LYS A 89 3.98 -6.74 1.74
CA LYS A 89 5.16 -7.56 1.43
C LYS A 89 6.33 -6.70 0.96
N MET A 90 6.08 -5.64 0.19
CA MET A 90 7.12 -4.69 -0.23
C MET A 90 7.78 -4.00 0.97
N LEU A 91 6.95 -3.47 1.88
CA LEU A 91 7.42 -2.78 3.08
C LEU A 91 8.14 -3.71 4.05
N LEU A 92 7.61 -4.92 4.27
CA LEU A 92 8.21 -5.93 5.14
C LEU A 92 9.56 -6.44 4.62
N ALA A 93 9.73 -6.54 3.30
CA ALA A 93 11.01 -6.93 2.69
C ALA A 93 12.14 -5.94 3.00
N HIS A 94 11.80 -4.69 3.35
CA HIS A 94 12.75 -3.63 3.73
C HIS A 94 12.75 -3.29 5.23
N ALA A 95 11.95 -4.02 6.04
CA ALA A 95 11.83 -3.84 7.48
C ALA A 95 12.01 -5.17 8.23
N PRO A 96 13.27 -5.68 8.34
CA PRO A 96 13.54 -7.03 8.83
C PRO A 96 13.04 -7.28 10.26
N GLU A 97 13.06 -6.26 11.13
CA GLU A 97 12.53 -6.38 12.50
C GLU A 97 11.00 -6.54 12.51
N ALA A 98 10.29 -5.80 11.67
CA ALA A 98 8.83 -5.94 11.55
C ALA A 98 8.46 -7.28 10.92
N ALA A 99 9.21 -7.74 9.92
CA ALA A 99 9.05 -9.05 9.31
C ALA A 99 9.31 -10.18 10.33
N ALA A 100 10.30 -10.04 11.22
CA ALA A 100 10.58 -11.00 12.27
C ALA A 100 9.40 -11.11 13.26
N ARG A 101 8.86 -9.98 13.73
CA ARG A 101 7.68 -9.97 14.62
C ARG A 101 6.46 -10.61 13.96
N LEU A 102 6.22 -10.33 12.69
CA LEU A 102 5.09 -10.89 11.97
C LEU A 102 5.18 -12.40 11.77
N ARG A 103 6.40 -12.95 11.67
CA ARG A 103 6.62 -14.41 11.57
C ARG A 103 6.28 -15.17 12.87
N GLU A 104 6.32 -14.49 14.00
CA GLU A 104 5.94 -15.04 15.30
C GLU A 104 4.43 -14.92 15.58
N ALA A 105 3.72 -14.15 14.76
CA ALA A 105 2.29 -13.94 14.87
C ALA A 105 1.50 -14.93 13.99
N ASP A 106 0.21 -15.06 14.26
CA ASP A 106 -0.70 -15.74 13.36
C ASP A 106 -0.81 -14.99 12.04
N LEU A 107 -0.75 -15.72 10.94
CA LEU A 107 -0.97 -15.22 9.59
C LEU A 107 -2.35 -15.67 9.10
N PRO A 108 -3.42 -14.91 9.35
CA PRO A 108 -4.76 -15.32 8.98
C PRO A 108 -4.93 -15.50 7.48
N ALA A 109 -5.68 -16.53 7.08
CA ALA A 109 -6.10 -16.73 5.70
C ALA A 109 -7.26 -15.80 5.38
N PHE A 110 -7.19 -15.11 4.26
CA PHE A 110 -8.27 -14.27 3.70
C PHE A 110 -8.89 -14.94 2.48
N THR A 111 -8.04 -15.64 1.73
CA THR A 111 -8.40 -16.43 0.54
C THR A 111 -7.60 -17.73 0.53
N PRO A 112 -7.92 -18.69 -0.33
CA PRO A 112 -7.09 -19.89 -0.52
C PRO A 112 -5.64 -19.60 -0.99
N ALA A 113 -5.40 -18.43 -1.57
CA ALA A 113 -4.08 -18.00 -2.06
C ALA A 113 -3.21 -17.32 -0.98
N THR A 114 -3.78 -16.95 0.16
CA THR A 114 -3.06 -16.24 1.24
C THR A 114 -1.84 -17.07 1.72
N ILE A 115 -0.71 -16.40 1.91
CA ILE A 115 0.46 -16.98 2.58
C ILE A 115 0.19 -17.03 4.08
N THR A 116 0.04 -18.23 4.63
CA THR A 116 -0.25 -18.47 6.05
C THR A 116 0.90 -19.13 6.82
N SER A 117 2.04 -19.37 6.15
CA SER A 117 3.23 -19.97 6.76
C SER A 117 4.35 -18.94 6.87
N ALA A 118 4.96 -18.84 8.04
CA ALA A 118 6.11 -17.99 8.31
C ALA A 118 7.30 -18.28 7.37
N ASP A 119 7.56 -19.55 7.09
CA ASP A 119 8.63 -19.97 6.17
C ASP A 119 8.34 -19.52 4.74
N ARG A 120 7.11 -19.72 4.26
CA ARG A 120 6.70 -19.25 2.93
C ARG A 120 6.76 -17.74 2.82
N LEU A 121 6.35 -17.02 3.87
CA LEU A 121 6.45 -15.56 3.90
C LEU A 121 7.92 -15.13 3.84
N THR A 122 8.82 -15.76 4.60
CA THR A 122 10.25 -15.46 4.55
C THR A 122 10.83 -15.59 3.14
N VAL A 123 10.58 -16.71 2.49
CA VAL A 123 11.03 -16.94 1.10
C VAL A 123 10.44 -15.91 0.13
N GLU A 124 9.18 -15.52 0.30
CA GLU A 124 8.57 -14.51 -0.55
C GLU A 124 9.20 -13.13 -0.31
N LEU A 125 9.45 -12.72 0.95
CA LEU A 125 10.09 -11.45 1.25
C LEU A 125 11.53 -11.37 0.71
N GLU A 126 12.30 -12.46 0.76
CA GLU A 126 13.61 -12.56 0.13
C GLU A 126 13.53 -12.38 -1.39
N ARG A 127 12.56 -12.99 -2.03
CA ARG A 127 12.30 -12.81 -3.47
C ARG A 127 11.91 -11.36 -3.79
N VAL A 128 11.06 -10.75 -2.99
CA VAL A 128 10.66 -9.34 -3.12
C VAL A 128 11.87 -8.42 -3.03
N ALA A 129 12.73 -8.61 -2.02
CA ALA A 129 13.95 -7.84 -1.86
C ALA A 129 14.91 -8.00 -3.06
N ALA A 130 15.05 -9.22 -3.58
CA ALA A 130 15.94 -9.51 -4.70
C ALA A 130 15.44 -8.94 -6.05
N ARG A 131 14.12 -9.04 -6.33
CA ARG A 131 13.54 -8.56 -7.60
C ARG A 131 13.13 -7.10 -7.58
N GLY A 132 13.03 -6.45 -6.40
CA GLY A 132 12.71 -5.04 -6.22
C GLY A 132 11.23 -4.69 -6.36
N TRP A 133 10.31 -5.66 -6.37
CA TRP A 133 8.87 -5.44 -6.41
C TRP A 133 8.11 -6.59 -5.73
N ALA A 134 6.91 -6.31 -5.26
CA ALA A 134 6.00 -7.30 -4.67
C ALA A 134 4.70 -7.38 -5.45
N ALA A 135 4.04 -8.54 -5.39
CA ALA A 135 2.69 -8.72 -5.91
C ALA A 135 1.81 -9.43 -4.90
N SER A 136 0.51 -9.17 -4.96
CA SER A 136 -0.54 -9.98 -4.33
C SER A 136 -1.41 -10.54 -5.45
N ASN A 137 -1.43 -11.85 -5.56
CA ASN A 137 -2.26 -12.55 -6.54
C ASN A 137 -3.44 -13.19 -5.82
N GLU A 138 -4.51 -12.42 -5.65
CA GLU A 138 -5.73 -12.84 -4.95
C GLU A 138 -5.49 -13.27 -3.48
N GLU A 139 -4.41 -12.80 -2.85
CA GLU A 139 -4.03 -13.23 -1.50
C GLU A 139 -4.85 -12.57 -0.39
N TRP A 140 -5.39 -11.38 -0.62
CA TRP A 140 -6.22 -10.66 0.34
C TRP A 140 -7.69 -10.61 -0.04
N GLU A 141 -7.99 -10.42 -1.31
CA GLU A 141 -9.34 -10.43 -1.87
C GLU A 141 -9.35 -11.27 -3.15
N GLU A 142 -10.31 -12.17 -3.30
CA GLU A 142 -10.49 -12.96 -4.52
C GLU A 142 -10.73 -12.03 -5.73
N HIS A 143 -10.27 -12.45 -6.89
CA HIS A 143 -10.37 -11.70 -8.16
C HIS A 143 -9.68 -10.33 -8.15
N THR A 144 -8.83 -10.06 -7.15
CA THR A 144 -8.09 -8.81 -7.01
C THR A 144 -6.59 -9.08 -6.96
N THR A 145 -5.85 -8.42 -7.84
CA THR A 145 -4.40 -8.45 -7.88
C THR A 145 -3.81 -7.07 -7.65
N ALA A 146 -2.59 -7.05 -7.15
CA ALA A 146 -1.87 -5.81 -6.90
C ALA A 146 -0.37 -5.98 -7.10
N VAL A 147 0.30 -4.92 -7.56
CA VAL A 147 1.76 -4.84 -7.72
C VAL A 147 2.26 -3.61 -6.97
N ALA A 148 3.34 -3.77 -6.20
CA ALA A 148 3.96 -2.71 -5.42
C ALA A 148 5.45 -2.57 -5.72
N VAL A 149 5.94 -1.32 -5.74
CA VAL A 149 7.36 -0.97 -5.81
C VAL A 149 7.74 -0.08 -4.62
N PRO A 150 9.02 -0.08 -4.19
CA PRO A 150 9.45 0.74 -3.06
C PRO A 150 9.49 2.23 -3.45
N LEU A 151 9.10 3.09 -2.51
CA LEU A 151 9.33 4.52 -2.55
C LEU A 151 10.22 4.91 -1.37
N ARG A 152 11.26 5.71 -1.64
CA ARG A 152 12.08 6.34 -0.60
C ARG A 152 11.54 7.73 -0.31
N LEU A 153 11.32 8.03 0.97
CA LEU A 153 10.84 9.34 1.38
C LEU A 153 11.98 10.37 1.36
N PRO A 154 11.70 11.65 1.03
CA PRO A 154 12.68 12.71 1.18
C PRO A 154 13.16 12.81 2.64
N GLY A 155 14.45 12.60 2.88
CA GLY A 155 15.04 12.59 4.22
C GLY A 155 15.44 11.21 4.75
N GLY A 156 15.12 10.12 4.06
CA GLY A 156 15.76 8.81 4.25
C GLY A 156 15.20 7.89 5.31
N ASP A 157 14.30 8.35 6.18
CA ASP A 157 13.96 7.64 7.41
C ASP A 157 12.70 6.76 7.33
N ALA A 158 11.95 6.79 6.25
CA ALA A 158 10.76 5.95 6.10
C ALA A 158 10.62 5.47 4.65
N GLU A 159 10.43 4.18 4.49
CA GLU A 159 10.09 3.60 3.20
C GLU A 159 8.56 3.54 3.05
N ALA A 160 8.09 3.90 1.87
CA ALA A 160 6.71 3.74 1.45
C ALA A 160 6.64 2.78 0.27
N ALA A 161 5.46 2.29 -0.03
CA ALA A 161 5.19 1.48 -1.21
C ALA A 161 4.19 2.18 -2.12
N LEU A 162 4.54 2.30 -3.40
CA LEU A 162 3.61 2.67 -4.47
C LEU A 162 2.98 1.39 -5.01
N THR A 163 1.67 1.36 -5.11
CA THR A 163 0.92 0.16 -5.49
C THR A 163 -0.12 0.49 -6.54
N VAL A 164 -0.32 -0.42 -7.49
CA VAL A 164 -1.54 -0.48 -8.30
C VAL A 164 -2.33 -1.71 -7.93
N THR A 165 -3.65 -1.57 -7.91
CA THR A 165 -4.60 -2.63 -7.59
C THR A 165 -5.72 -2.63 -8.62
N GLY A 166 -6.12 -3.80 -9.04
CA GLY A 166 -7.23 -3.98 -9.97
C GLY A 166 -7.75 -5.40 -10.02
N PRO A 167 -8.83 -5.63 -10.78
CA PRO A 167 -9.33 -6.97 -11.05
C PRO A 167 -8.27 -7.81 -11.74
N THR A 168 -8.22 -9.13 -11.44
CA THR A 168 -7.22 -10.06 -11.99
C THR A 168 -7.19 -10.08 -13.52
N HIS A 169 -8.34 -9.84 -14.18
CA HIS A 169 -8.37 -9.77 -15.65
C HIS A 169 -7.73 -8.49 -16.21
N SER A 170 -7.67 -7.41 -15.43
CA SER A 170 -7.04 -6.13 -15.83
C SER A 170 -5.57 -6.04 -15.43
N LEU A 171 -5.17 -6.81 -14.43
CA LEU A 171 -3.78 -6.89 -13.94
C LEU A 171 -3.41 -8.38 -13.76
N PRO A 172 -3.28 -9.15 -14.84
CA PRO A 172 -2.97 -10.57 -14.76
C PRO A 172 -1.53 -10.83 -14.31
N PRO A 173 -1.23 -12.00 -13.68
CA PRO A 173 0.08 -12.30 -13.12
C PRO A 173 1.27 -12.21 -14.09
N ASP A 174 1.07 -12.48 -15.36
CA ASP A 174 2.09 -12.37 -16.40
C ASP A 174 2.49 -10.91 -16.73
N SER A 175 1.66 -9.94 -16.36
CA SER A 175 1.94 -8.51 -16.49
C SER A 175 2.69 -7.89 -15.30
N PHE A 176 2.84 -8.59 -14.19
CA PHE A 176 3.36 -8.01 -12.93
C PHE A 176 4.74 -7.37 -13.07
N ALA A 177 5.68 -8.05 -13.73
CA ALA A 177 7.03 -7.51 -13.92
C ALA A 177 7.05 -6.24 -14.77
N GLN A 178 6.26 -6.20 -15.84
CA GLN A 178 6.12 -5.03 -16.70
C GLN A 178 5.48 -3.87 -15.94
N THR A 179 4.42 -4.15 -15.19
CA THR A 179 3.75 -3.17 -14.34
C THR A 179 4.70 -2.59 -13.30
N ALA A 180 5.50 -3.44 -12.62
CA ALA A 180 6.49 -2.98 -11.65
C ALA A 180 7.54 -2.05 -12.29
N SER A 181 8.03 -2.39 -13.49
CA SER A 181 8.95 -1.52 -14.24
C SER A 181 8.30 -0.16 -14.54
N ARG A 182 7.05 -0.16 -14.99
CA ARG A 182 6.32 1.07 -15.28
C ARG A 182 6.09 1.94 -14.05
N LEU A 183 5.73 1.33 -12.90
CA LEU A 183 5.60 2.05 -11.62
C LEU A 183 6.92 2.70 -11.20
N THR A 184 8.03 1.98 -11.37
CA THR A 184 9.38 2.50 -11.04
C THR A 184 9.74 3.69 -11.92
N GLU A 185 9.45 3.65 -13.22
CA GLU A 185 9.66 4.77 -14.13
C GLU A 185 8.83 6.00 -13.75
N LEU A 186 7.54 5.81 -13.44
CA LEU A 186 6.65 6.89 -13.02
C LEU A 186 7.09 7.51 -11.71
N ALA A 187 7.50 6.70 -10.74
CA ALA A 187 8.06 7.17 -9.48
C ALA A 187 9.32 8.02 -9.70
N ALA A 188 10.27 7.56 -10.51
CA ALA A 188 11.47 8.29 -10.86
C ALA A 188 11.20 9.60 -11.58
N ALA A 189 10.24 9.62 -12.52
CA ALA A 189 9.88 10.81 -13.30
C ALA A 189 9.15 11.89 -12.49
N THR A 190 8.51 11.53 -11.38
CA THR A 190 7.83 12.49 -10.48
C THR A 190 8.84 13.31 -9.65
N GLY A 191 10.12 12.95 -9.72
CA GLY A 191 11.28 13.73 -9.35
C GLY A 191 11.41 14.08 -7.87
N ARG A 192 12.49 13.60 -7.24
CA ARG A 192 13.03 13.92 -5.91
C ARG A 192 12.64 12.99 -4.78
N TRP A 193 12.78 11.72 -5.02
CA TRP A 193 12.88 10.70 -3.99
C TRP A 193 14.32 10.24 -3.81
N HIS A 194 15.28 11.21 -3.84
CA HIS A 194 16.72 10.96 -3.60
C HIS A 194 17.10 11.39 -2.20
#